data_d9db0e3e4d845b8a5c52ad1da9a65479
#
_entry.id   d9db0e3e4d845b8a5c52ad1da9a65479
#
_cell.length_a   1.000
_cell.length_b   1.000
_cell.length_c   1.000
_cell.angle_alpha   90.00
_cell.angle_beta   90.00
_cell.angle_gamma   90.00
#
_symmetry.space_group_name_H-M   'P 1'
#
loop_
_entity.id
_entity.type
_entity.pdbx_description
1 polymer ?
#
loop_
_entity_poly.entity_id
_entity_poly.type
_entity_poly.pdbx_seq_one_letter_code
_entity_poly.pdbx_strand_id
1 'polypeptide(L)' 'MEKISKNIKKYRLLAGITQEQLAVDVEKSYDFIRRLEYKKGEIGCSIDTLYRISIVLGVSIDKFFE' A
#
# COMPACT_ATOMS: atom_id res chain seq x y z
N MET A 1 -6.19 4.85 -9.41
CA MET A 1 -5.23 4.24 -8.48
C MET A 1 -3.92 4.99 -8.28
N GLU A 2 -3.62 5.97 -9.16
CA GLU A 2 -2.34 6.68 -9.02
C GLU A 2 -2.19 7.41 -7.69
N LYS A 3 -3.22 8.12 -7.27
CA LYS A 3 -3.20 8.83 -5.99
C LYS A 3 -3.04 7.84 -4.83
N ILE A 4 -3.77 6.72 -4.89
CA ILE A 4 -3.71 5.70 -3.84
C ILE A 4 -2.32 5.08 -3.80
N SER A 5 -1.76 4.77 -4.97
CA SER A 5 -0.41 4.19 -5.05
C SER A 5 0.63 5.09 -4.41
N LYS A 6 0.57 6.38 -4.70
CA LYS A 6 1.50 7.34 -4.10
C LYS A 6 1.35 7.41 -2.59
N ASN A 7 0.12 7.38 -2.12
CA ASN A 7 -0.13 7.47 -0.68
C ASN A 7 0.29 6.21 0.06
N ILE A 8 0.08 5.04 -0.54
CA ILE A 8 0.56 3.80 0.07
C ILE A 8 2.08 3.86 0.25
N LYS A 9 2.80 4.26 -0.79
CA LYS A 9 4.24 4.37 -0.71
C LYS A 9 4.65 5.38 0.35
N LYS A 10 3.99 6.54 0.37
CA LYS A 10 4.29 7.61 1.32
C LYS A 10 4.18 7.11 2.75
N TYR A 11 3.05 6.48 3.08
CA TYR A 11 2.83 6.05 4.47
C TYR A 11 3.67 4.84 4.83
N ARG A 12 4.00 3.99 3.84
CA ARG A 12 4.91 2.89 4.08
C ARG A 12 6.30 3.41 4.46
N LEU A 13 6.80 4.39 3.73
CA LEU A 13 8.10 4.99 4.03
C LEU A 13 8.09 5.70 5.38
N LEU A 14 7.00 6.38 5.69
CA LEU A 14 6.87 7.03 7.01
C LEU A 14 6.83 6.01 8.14
N ALA A 15 6.28 4.82 7.89
CA ALA A 15 6.26 3.75 8.87
C ALA A 15 7.61 3.04 8.99
N GLY A 16 8.53 3.32 8.07
CA GLY A 16 9.87 2.73 8.12
C GLY A 16 9.94 1.27 7.71
N ILE A 17 9.00 0.80 6.90
CA ILE A 17 9.02 -0.61 6.47
C ILE A 17 9.27 -0.72 4.97
N THR A 18 9.81 -1.88 4.57
CA THR A 18 10.11 -2.14 3.17
C THR A 18 8.88 -2.67 2.44
N GLN A 19 8.94 -2.67 1.10
CA GLN A 19 7.89 -3.29 0.30
C GLN A 19 7.75 -4.78 0.62
N GLU A 20 8.88 -5.44 0.85
CA GLU A 20 8.87 -6.87 1.19
C GLU A 20 8.16 -7.12 2.52
N GLN A 21 8.43 -6.29 3.51
CA GLN A 21 7.80 -6.44 4.81
C GLN A 21 6.31 -6.18 4.72
N LEU A 22 5.92 -5.13 3.98
CA LEU A 22 4.49 -4.85 3.79
C LEU A 22 3.81 -6.03 3.12
N ALA A 23 4.44 -6.61 2.11
CA ALA A 23 3.88 -7.77 1.41
C ALA A 23 3.60 -8.92 2.37
N VAL A 24 4.58 -9.24 3.23
CA VAL A 24 4.41 -10.29 4.23
C VAL A 24 3.26 -9.95 5.16
N ASP A 25 3.21 -8.73 5.64
CA ASP A 25 2.23 -8.31 6.64
C ASP A 25 0.79 -8.33 6.10
N VAL A 26 0.61 -8.10 4.80
CA VAL A 26 -0.73 -8.14 4.20
C VAL A 26 -0.98 -9.41 3.40
N GLU A 27 -0.08 -10.39 3.51
CA GLU A 27 -0.21 -11.70 2.87
C GLU A 27 -0.32 -11.62 1.36
N LYS A 28 0.51 -10.77 0.76
CA LYS A 28 0.61 -10.62 -0.69
C LYS A 28 2.06 -10.83 -1.12
N SER A 29 2.27 -10.96 -2.43
CA SER A 29 3.62 -11.13 -2.94
C SER A 29 4.36 -9.79 -2.97
N TYR A 30 5.68 -9.84 -2.96
CA TYR A 30 6.49 -8.65 -3.15
C TYR A 30 6.16 -7.98 -4.48
N ASP A 31 6.00 -8.78 -5.53
CA ASP A 31 5.69 -8.24 -6.86
C ASP A 31 4.36 -7.49 -6.85
N PHE A 32 3.37 -8.00 -6.10
CA PHE A 32 2.08 -7.33 -5.96
C PHE A 32 2.25 -5.94 -5.35
N ILE A 33 3.00 -5.84 -4.25
CA ILE A 33 3.20 -4.55 -3.59
C ILE A 33 4.01 -3.61 -4.48
N ARG A 34 5.05 -4.12 -5.13
CA ARG A 34 5.87 -3.32 -6.05
C ARG A 34 5.00 -2.70 -7.15
N ARG A 35 4.13 -3.50 -7.73
CA ARG A 35 3.26 -3.03 -8.82
C ARG A 35 2.15 -2.11 -8.31
N LEU A 36 1.67 -2.37 -7.09
CA LEU A 36 0.65 -1.53 -6.48
C LEU A 36 1.18 -0.12 -6.22
N GLU A 37 2.45 0.00 -5.84
CA GLU A 37 3.08 1.30 -5.58
C GLU A 37 3.65 1.95 -6.84
N TYR A 38 3.56 1.27 -7.96
CA TYR A 38 4.10 1.82 -9.20
C TYR A 38 3.41 3.15 -9.51
N LYS A 39 4.21 4.10 -9.97
CA LYS A 39 3.81 5.49 -10.15
C LYS A 39 2.47 5.68 -10.86
N LYS A 40 2.18 4.85 -11.85
CA LYS A 40 0.97 4.98 -12.65
C LYS A 40 -0.19 4.13 -12.12
N GLY A 41 -0.02 3.52 -10.98
CA GLY A 41 -1.06 2.64 -10.44
C GLY A 41 -1.32 1.48 -11.36
N GLU A 42 -0.28 0.74 -11.72
CA GLU A 42 -0.33 -0.34 -12.70
C GLU A 42 -1.40 -1.38 -12.39
N ILE A 43 -1.59 -1.68 -11.11
CA ILE A 43 -2.65 -2.59 -10.69
C ILE A 43 -3.42 -1.95 -9.54
N GLY A 44 -4.66 -2.41 -9.36
CA GLY A 44 -5.45 -1.99 -8.22
C GLY A 44 -5.47 -3.08 -7.16
N CYS A 45 -6.18 -2.82 -6.09
CA CYS A 45 -6.39 -3.83 -5.04
C CYS A 45 -7.83 -3.73 -4.55
N SER A 46 -8.27 -4.79 -3.89
CA SER A 46 -9.60 -4.79 -3.29
C SER A 46 -9.62 -3.86 -2.08
N ILE A 47 -10.83 -3.46 -1.67
CA ILE A 47 -10.96 -2.62 -0.48
C ILE A 47 -10.48 -3.37 0.76
N ASP A 48 -10.64 -4.69 0.81
CA ASP A 48 -10.14 -5.49 1.92
C ASP A 48 -8.62 -5.39 2.03
N THR A 49 -7.92 -5.49 0.90
CA THR A 49 -6.47 -5.37 0.87
C THR A 49 -6.03 -3.98 1.29
N LEU A 50 -6.72 -2.96 0.77
CA LEU A 50 -6.40 -1.58 1.12
C LEU A 50 -6.60 -1.33 2.61
N TYR A 51 -7.65 -1.90 3.18
CA TYR A 51 -7.92 -1.78 4.61
C TYR A 51 -6.81 -2.44 5.43
N ARG A 52 -6.36 -3.63 5.03
CA ARG A 52 -5.25 -4.30 5.71
C ARG A 52 -3.98 -3.46 5.66
N ILE A 53 -3.70 -2.86 4.50
CA ILE A 53 -2.54 -2.00 4.35
C ILE A 53 -2.65 -0.82 5.33
N SER A 54 -3.83 -0.23 5.45
CA SER A 54 -4.02 0.90 6.36
C SER A 54 -3.74 0.51 7.81
N ILE A 55 -4.18 -0.68 8.22
CA ILE A 55 -3.94 -1.17 9.57
C ILE A 55 -2.45 -1.37 9.80
N VAL A 56 -1.77 -2.02 8.86
CA VAL A 56 -0.34 -2.28 8.99
C VAL A 56 0.45 -0.98 9.05
N LEU A 57 0.06 0.02 8.27
CA LEU A 57 0.76 1.30 8.24
C LEU A 57 0.31 2.24 9.36
N GLY A 58 -0.72 1.87 10.11
CA GLY A 58 -1.17 2.66 11.25
C GLY A 58 -1.86 3.95 10.87
N VAL A 59 -2.51 3.98 9.70
CA VAL A 59 -3.23 5.18 9.24
C VAL A 59 -4.67 4.83 8.92
N SER A 60 -5.53 5.84 8.95
CA SER A 60 -6.92 5.66 8.54
C SER A 60 -6.96 5.46 7.03
N ILE A 61 -7.86 4.57 6.56
CA ILE A 61 -7.94 4.24 5.14
C ILE A 61 -8.21 5.46 4.26
N ASP A 62 -8.92 6.46 4.78
CA ASP A 62 -9.23 7.66 4.01
C ASP A 62 -7.98 8.46 3.65
N LYS A 63 -6.88 8.27 4.37
CA LYS A 63 -5.63 8.93 4.05
C LYS A 63 -5.12 8.57 2.66
N PHE A 64 -5.47 7.38 2.19
CA PHE A 64 -5.02 6.96 0.86
C PHE A 64 -5.72 7.70 -0.26
N PHE A 65 -6.82 8.36 0.03
CA PHE A 65 -7.60 9.07 -0.97
C PHE A 65 -7.36 10.58 -0.98
N GLU A 66 -6.47 11.07 -0.15
CA GLU A 66 -6.17 12.51 -0.03
C GLU A 66 -5.23 13.02 -1.12
#